data_f03a6648b6dd5a19f25f39aac666214b
#
_entry.id   f03a6648b6dd5a19f25f39aac666214b
#
_cell.length_a   1.000
_cell.length_b   1.000
_cell.length_c   1.000
_cell.angle_alpha   90.00
_cell.angle_beta   90.00
_cell.angle_gamma   90.00
#
_symmetry.space_group_name_H-M   'P 1'
#
loop_
_entity.id
_entity.type
_entity.pdbx_description
1 polymer ?
#
loop_
_entity_poly.entity_id
_entity_poly.type
_entity_poly.pdbx_seq_one_letter_code
_entity_poly.pdbx_strand_id
1 'polypeptide(L)'
;ERSTEEAVAAVLDGLRWLNLDWDEGPDVGGPVGPYRQLERYALYREHGERLLREGKAYPCTCLPEELAARREATRAGKQTSRHLCPCRTSGPLPGRRQAIRFHVTARGAVGWEDLVQGRIKMEAEEIDDFIILRSDERETPIYNFAAVVDDALMGITHVIRGADHIPNTPKQILLYEALGYPLPVFGHIPLVLGSDREKLSKRHGDVALQAYRDQGYLPEAMVNYLVRLGWSH
;
A
#
# COMPACT_ATOMS: atom_id res chain seq x y z
N GLU A 1 7.26 -6.11 13.23
CA GLU A 1 6.36 -6.44 14.38
C GLU A 1 5.03 -7.09 13.96
N ARG A 2 4.55 -6.88 12.72
CA ARG A 2 3.26 -7.43 12.23
C ARG A 2 3.39 -8.70 11.40
N SER A 3 4.59 -9.12 11.06
CA SER A 3 4.88 -10.29 10.22
C SER A 3 5.58 -11.37 11.03
N THR A 4 5.00 -11.74 12.18
CA THR A 4 5.47 -12.88 12.95
C THR A 4 4.93 -14.18 12.38
N GLU A 5 5.60 -15.31 12.64
CA GLU A 5 5.14 -16.63 12.20
C GLU A 5 3.74 -16.95 12.75
N GLU A 6 3.44 -16.53 13.99
CA GLU A 6 2.12 -16.71 14.60
C GLU A 6 1.04 -15.91 13.82
N ALA A 7 1.36 -14.69 13.39
CA ALA A 7 0.41 -13.87 12.60
C ALA A 7 0.15 -14.49 11.22
N VAL A 8 1.17 -15.02 10.56
CA VAL A 8 1.04 -15.74 9.28
C VAL A 8 0.20 -17.00 9.49
N ALA A 9 0.53 -17.81 10.50
CA ALA A 9 -0.22 -19.03 10.83
C ALA A 9 -1.70 -18.73 11.12
N ALA A 10 -2.00 -17.66 11.87
CA ALA A 10 -3.37 -17.28 12.18
C ALA A 10 -4.18 -16.87 10.93
N VAL A 11 -3.55 -16.17 9.96
CA VAL A 11 -4.21 -15.82 8.70
C VAL A 11 -4.53 -17.07 7.89
N LEU A 12 -3.54 -17.96 7.69
CA LEU A 12 -3.71 -19.20 6.94
C LEU A 12 -4.75 -20.13 7.58
N ASP A 13 -4.74 -20.25 8.91
CA ASP A 13 -5.73 -21.04 9.67
C ASP A 13 -7.14 -20.47 9.49
N GLY A 14 -7.29 -19.13 9.54
CA GLY A 14 -8.58 -18.48 9.30
C GLY A 14 -9.14 -18.73 7.91
N LEU A 15 -8.29 -18.67 6.87
CA LEU A 15 -8.69 -18.96 5.49
C LEU A 15 -9.11 -20.42 5.33
N ARG A 16 -8.34 -21.36 5.89
CA ARG A 16 -8.68 -22.80 5.85
C ARG A 16 -9.99 -23.09 6.58
N TRP A 17 -10.22 -22.45 7.73
CA TRP A 17 -11.48 -22.58 8.45
C TRP A 17 -12.69 -22.13 7.62
N LEU A 18 -12.52 -21.07 6.80
CA LEU A 18 -13.56 -20.59 5.89
C LEU A 18 -13.70 -21.45 4.61
N ASN A 19 -12.92 -22.52 4.45
CA ASN A 19 -12.82 -23.33 3.23
C ASN A 19 -12.41 -22.50 2.01
N LEU A 20 -11.51 -21.52 2.21
CA LEU A 20 -10.94 -20.70 1.14
C LEU A 20 -9.55 -21.24 0.79
N ASP A 21 -9.39 -21.66 -0.46
CA ASP A 21 -8.16 -22.23 -1.01
C ASP A 21 -7.34 -21.16 -1.73
N TRP A 22 -6.05 -21.42 -1.92
CA TRP A 22 -5.14 -20.61 -2.72
C TRP A 22 -4.15 -21.52 -3.45
N ASP A 23 -3.79 -21.13 -4.68
CA ASP A 23 -2.88 -21.91 -5.54
C ASP A 23 -1.41 -21.59 -5.26
N GLU A 24 -1.11 -20.38 -4.78
CA GLU A 24 0.24 -19.92 -4.49
C GLU A 24 0.27 -19.18 -3.15
N GLY A 25 1.38 -19.31 -2.43
CA GLY A 25 1.52 -18.64 -1.14
C GLY A 25 2.75 -19.06 -0.34
N PRO A 26 2.93 -18.49 0.86
CA PRO A 26 4.11 -18.72 1.68
C PRO A 26 4.24 -20.15 2.23
N ASP A 27 3.15 -20.92 2.22
CA ASP A 27 3.09 -22.31 2.73
C ASP A 27 3.02 -23.35 1.61
N VAL A 28 2.40 -23.03 0.48
CA VAL A 28 2.27 -23.94 -0.67
C VAL A 28 3.32 -23.69 -1.75
N GLY A 29 4.02 -22.56 -1.69
CA GLY A 29 4.99 -22.15 -2.71
C GLY A 29 4.34 -21.65 -4.00
N GLY A 30 5.07 -21.74 -5.11
CA GLY A 30 4.62 -21.33 -6.43
C GLY A 30 5.75 -20.73 -7.27
N PRO A 31 5.49 -20.41 -8.56
CA PRO A 31 6.52 -20.01 -9.52
C PRO A 31 7.04 -18.57 -9.35
N VAL A 32 6.31 -17.69 -8.65
CA VAL A 32 6.62 -16.26 -8.54
C VAL A 32 7.13 -15.83 -7.15
N GLY A 33 7.47 -16.82 -6.30
CA GLY A 33 8.04 -16.54 -4.97
C GLY A 33 9.35 -15.74 -5.01
N PRO A 34 9.86 -15.37 -3.82
CA PRO A 34 9.30 -15.63 -2.49
C PRO A 34 8.05 -14.82 -2.19
N TYR A 35 7.15 -15.38 -1.34
CA TYR A 35 5.84 -14.77 -1.03
C TYR A 35 5.83 -13.93 0.25
N ARG A 36 6.97 -13.81 0.93
CA ARG A 36 7.12 -12.98 2.14
C ARG A 36 7.91 -11.73 1.81
N GLN A 37 7.35 -10.57 2.12
CA GLN A 37 8.01 -9.28 1.85
C GLN A 37 9.42 -9.18 2.45
N LEU A 38 9.66 -9.78 3.61
CA LEU A 38 10.98 -9.79 4.25
C LEU A 38 12.06 -10.51 3.43
N GLU A 39 11.67 -11.41 2.55
CA GLU A 39 12.56 -12.16 1.66
C GLU A 39 12.79 -11.45 0.32
N ARG A 40 12.08 -10.35 0.06
CA ARG A 40 12.07 -9.62 -1.22
C ARG A 40 12.85 -8.29 -1.21
N TYR A 41 13.59 -7.98 -0.14
CA TYR A 41 14.29 -6.70 0.01
C TYR A 41 15.25 -6.39 -1.15
N ALA A 42 15.92 -7.41 -1.72
CA ALA A 42 16.78 -7.23 -2.88
C ALA A 42 16.03 -6.70 -4.11
N LEU A 43 14.80 -7.20 -4.34
CA LEU A 43 13.95 -6.76 -5.44
C LEU A 43 13.53 -5.30 -5.27
N TYR A 44 13.14 -4.89 -4.06
CA TYR A 44 12.77 -3.50 -3.81
C TYR A 44 13.96 -2.55 -3.99
N ARG A 45 15.15 -2.95 -3.53
CA ARG A 45 16.37 -2.17 -3.73
C ARG A 45 16.67 -2.00 -5.21
N GLU A 46 16.68 -3.07 -5.98
CA GLU A 46 16.91 -3.06 -7.43
C GLU A 46 15.98 -2.10 -8.16
N HIS A 47 14.66 -2.14 -7.85
CA HIS A 47 13.68 -1.25 -8.45
C HIS A 47 13.83 0.21 -8.00
N GLY A 48 14.19 0.45 -6.73
CA GLY A 48 14.50 1.77 -6.22
C GLY A 48 15.72 2.38 -6.89
N GLU A 49 16.80 1.63 -7.06
CA GLU A 49 18.02 2.02 -7.77
C GLU A 49 17.74 2.27 -9.27
N ARG A 50 16.87 1.45 -9.88
CA ARG A 50 16.42 1.69 -11.26
C ARG A 50 15.75 3.05 -11.39
N LEU A 51 14.79 3.39 -10.52
CA LEU A 51 14.12 4.68 -10.52
C LEU A 51 15.10 5.85 -10.28
N LEU A 52 16.13 5.67 -9.43
CA LEU A 52 17.20 6.66 -9.25
C LEU A 52 18.00 6.88 -10.55
N ARG A 53 18.44 5.80 -11.20
CA ARG A 53 19.20 5.89 -12.46
C ARG A 53 18.42 6.53 -13.59
N GLU A 54 17.10 6.31 -13.61
CA GLU A 54 16.19 6.89 -14.61
C GLU A 54 15.74 8.33 -14.27
N GLY A 55 16.21 8.90 -13.15
CA GLY A 55 15.82 10.26 -12.71
C GLY A 55 14.36 10.38 -12.23
N LYS A 56 13.68 9.24 -12.03
CA LYS A 56 12.31 9.16 -11.53
C LYS A 56 12.21 9.14 -10.00
N ALA A 57 13.36 9.05 -9.34
CA ALA A 57 13.50 9.17 -7.91
C ALA A 57 14.78 9.94 -7.57
N TYR A 58 14.92 10.38 -6.33
CA TYR A 58 16.09 11.11 -5.85
C TYR A 58 16.40 10.77 -4.39
N PRO A 59 17.69 10.89 -3.97
CA PRO A 59 18.07 10.67 -2.58
C PRO A 59 17.59 11.83 -1.70
N CYS A 60 17.06 11.51 -0.53
CA CYS A 60 16.47 12.46 0.40
C CYS A 60 17.01 12.25 1.81
N THR A 61 17.53 13.29 2.42
CA THR A 61 18.05 13.34 3.80
C THR A 61 17.20 14.16 4.76
N CYS A 62 16.02 14.63 4.30
CA CYS A 62 15.12 15.43 5.14
C CYS A 62 14.57 14.58 6.27
N LEU A 63 14.58 15.12 7.48
CA LEU A 63 13.93 14.51 8.64
C LEU A 63 12.41 14.74 8.59
N PRO A 64 11.60 13.83 9.17
CA PRO A 64 10.14 13.97 9.20
C PRO A 64 9.65 15.30 9.75
N GLU A 65 10.28 15.79 10.83
CA GLU A 65 9.99 17.08 11.47
C GLU A 65 10.30 18.28 10.57
N GLU A 66 11.39 18.22 9.78
CA GLU A 66 11.74 19.28 8.82
C GLU A 66 10.66 19.40 7.73
N LEU A 67 10.15 18.25 7.25
CA LEU A 67 9.08 18.21 6.24
C LEU A 67 7.73 18.61 6.84
N ALA A 68 7.44 18.24 8.08
CA ALA A 68 6.22 18.64 8.78
C ALA A 68 6.17 20.17 8.96
N ALA A 69 7.24 20.79 9.43
CA ALA A 69 7.33 22.24 9.57
C ALA A 69 7.14 22.97 8.22
N ARG A 70 7.69 22.44 7.12
CA ARG A 70 7.49 22.99 5.77
C ARG A 70 6.05 22.88 5.31
N ARG A 71 5.38 21.75 5.57
CA ARG A 71 3.96 21.56 5.24
C ARG A 71 3.08 22.56 5.98
N GLU A 72 3.37 22.79 7.25
CA GLU A 72 2.63 23.75 8.07
C GLU A 72 2.79 25.18 7.56
N ALA A 73 4.03 25.60 7.25
CA ALA A 73 4.31 26.90 6.66
C ALA A 73 3.62 27.10 5.30
N THR A 74 3.60 26.06 4.46
CA THR A 74 2.93 26.11 3.16
C THR A 74 1.41 26.23 3.30
N ARG A 75 0.81 25.50 4.25
CA ARG A 75 -0.64 25.61 4.55
C ARG A 75 -1.01 27.00 5.04
N ALA A 76 -0.19 27.58 5.94
CA ALA A 76 -0.40 28.93 6.42
C ALA A 76 -0.32 29.99 5.30
N GLY A 77 0.57 29.78 4.31
CA GLY A 77 0.73 30.64 3.14
C GLY A 77 -0.26 30.40 2.00
N LYS A 78 -1.24 29.47 2.15
CA LYS A 78 -2.18 29.07 1.10
C LYS A 78 -1.53 28.64 -0.22
N GLN A 79 -0.31 28.14 -0.18
CA GLN A 79 0.40 27.63 -1.35
C GLN A 79 0.15 26.12 -1.50
N THR A 80 0.13 25.64 -2.75
CA THR A 80 0.10 24.20 -3.03
C THR A 80 1.41 23.55 -2.57
N SER A 81 1.31 22.42 -1.91
CA SER A 81 2.42 21.83 -1.16
C SER A 81 3.36 20.94 -2.00
N ARG A 82 3.13 20.85 -3.29
CA ARG A 82 3.95 20.00 -4.16
C ARG A 82 5.42 20.39 -4.10
N HIS A 83 6.30 19.41 -3.87
CA HIS A 83 7.75 19.58 -3.90
C HIS A 83 8.39 20.24 -2.67
N LEU A 84 7.91 19.94 -1.50
CA LEU A 84 8.46 20.46 -0.23
C LEU A 84 9.87 19.96 0.09
N CYS A 85 10.36 18.91 -0.58
CA CYS A 85 11.67 18.35 -0.29
C CYS A 85 12.79 19.12 -1.01
N PRO A 86 13.66 19.85 -0.27
CA PRO A 86 14.75 20.60 -0.89
C PRO A 86 15.79 19.70 -1.56
N CYS A 87 15.91 18.44 -1.15
CA CYS A 87 16.86 17.51 -1.75
C CYS A 87 16.61 17.27 -3.26
N ARG A 88 15.41 17.57 -3.74
CA ARG A 88 15.07 17.48 -5.16
C ARG A 88 15.93 18.40 -6.04
N THR A 89 16.24 19.60 -5.56
CA THR A 89 17.00 20.63 -6.29
C THR A 89 18.42 20.81 -5.79
N SER A 90 18.60 20.70 -4.49
CA SER A 90 19.90 20.97 -3.82
C SER A 90 20.69 19.69 -3.52
N GLY A 91 20.13 18.52 -3.81
CA GLY A 91 20.72 17.24 -3.45
C GLY A 91 20.63 16.93 -1.94
N PRO A 92 21.06 15.72 -1.54
CA PRO A 92 21.04 15.29 -0.15
C PRO A 92 22.14 15.99 0.66
N LEU A 93 21.87 16.24 1.93
CA LEU A 93 22.86 16.78 2.86
C LEU A 93 23.93 15.71 3.17
N PRO A 94 25.24 16.07 3.18
CA PRO A 94 26.30 15.13 3.51
C PRO A 94 26.20 14.66 4.97
N GLY A 95 26.67 13.44 5.24
CA GLY A 95 26.72 12.85 6.58
C GLY A 95 25.40 12.32 7.15
N ARG A 96 24.30 12.44 6.42
CA ARG A 96 23.00 11.86 6.80
C ARG A 96 22.68 10.62 5.96
N ARG A 97 22.02 9.63 6.56
CA ARG A 97 21.47 8.48 5.83
C ARG A 97 20.41 8.96 4.84
N GLN A 98 20.37 8.34 3.67
CA GLN A 98 19.52 8.75 2.57
C GLN A 98 18.34 7.79 2.44
N ALA A 99 17.14 8.32 2.39
CA ALA A 99 15.95 7.65 1.88
C ALA A 99 15.88 7.86 0.36
N ILE A 100 15.19 6.99 -0.36
CA ILE A 100 14.86 7.21 -1.77
C ILE A 100 13.45 7.74 -1.85
N ARG A 101 13.28 8.87 -2.54
CA ARG A 101 12.00 9.55 -2.73
C ARG A 101 11.60 9.52 -4.20
N PHE A 102 10.39 9.08 -4.47
CA PHE A 102 9.79 9.10 -5.80
C PHE A 102 9.49 10.54 -6.20
N HIS A 103 9.84 10.87 -7.44
CA HIS A 103 9.68 12.17 -8.03
C HIS A 103 8.37 12.22 -8.83
N VAL A 104 7.36 12.87 -8.30
CA VAL A 104 6.07 13.03 -8.97
C VAL A 104 6.18 14.11 -10.04
N THR A 105 6.20 13.70 -11.31
CA THR A 105 6.25 14.61 -12.48
C THR A 105 4.91 14.74 -13.18
N ALA A 106 3.94 13.89 -12.87
CA ALA A 106 2.62 13.91 -13.49
C ALA A 106 1.93 15.26 -13.35
N ARG A 107 1.13 15.63 -14.34
CA ARG A 107 0.29 16.84 -14.37
C ARG A 107 -1.11 16.46 -14.76
N GLY A 108 -2.09 17.25 -14.33
CA GLY A 108 -3.49 16.97 -14.54
C GLY A 108 -4.00 15.83 -13.66
N ALA A 109 -5.03 15.12 -14.08
CA ALA A 109 -5.68 14.11 -13.27
C ALA A 109 -5.04 12.73 -13.42
N VAL A 110 -4.72 12.08 -12.29
CA VAL A 110 -4.46 10.65 -12.18
C VAL A 110 -5.80 9.97 -11.89
N GLY A 111 -6.30 9.18 -12.82
CA GLY A 111 -7.62 8.55 -12.70
C GLY A 111 -7.61 7.08 -13.09
N TRP A 112 -8.60 6.35 -12.60
CA TRP A 112 -8.84 4.96 -12.95
C TRP A 112 -10.34 4.63 -12.89
N GLU A 113 -10.72 3.57 -13.58
CA GLU A 113 -12.06 2.98 -13.46
C GLU A 113 -12.01 1.90 -12.36
N ASP A 114 -12.72 2.15 -11.27
CA ASP A 114 -12.80 1.23 -10.13
C ASP A 114 -14.00 0.30 -10.28
N LEU A 115 -13.82 -1.00 -10.06
CA LEU A 115 -14.87 -2.00 -10.23
C LEU A 115 -16.10 -1.77 -9.35
N VAL A 116 -15.92 -1.10 -8.20
CA VAL A 116 -16.98 -0.91 -7.19
C VAL A 116 -17.40 0.55 -7.10
N GLN A 117 -16.43 1.47 -7.09
CA GLN A 117 -16.65 2.89 -6.88
C GLN A 117 -16.88 3.67 -8.20
N GLY A 118 -16.70 3.02 -9.36
CA GLY A 118 -16.76 3.69 -10.66
C GLY A 118 -15.54 4.58 -10.89
N ARG A 119 -15.71 5.64 -11.67
CA ARG A 119 -14.58 6.50 -12.06
C ARG A 119 -14.10 7.37 -10.90
N ILE A 120 -12.84 7.19 -10.52
CA ILE A 120 -12.15 7.99 -9.50
C ILE A 120 -11.01 8.76 -10.16
N LYS A 121 -10.80 10.01 -9.73
CA LYS A 121 -9.66 10.84 -10.14
C LYS A 121 -9.15 11.68 -8.98
N MET A 122 -7.85 11.97 -9.02
CA MET A 122 -7.18 12.89 -8.10
C MET A 122 -6.27 13.80 -8.92
N GLU A 123 -6.23 15.09 -8.61
CA GLU A 123 -5.32 15.99 -9.29
C GLU A 123 -3.87 15.66 -8.91
N ALA A 124 -3.01 15.48 -9.92
CA ALA A 124 -1.62 15.09 -9.69
C ALA A 124 -0.86 16.12 -8.85
N GLU A 125 -1.30 17.38 -8.87
CA GLU A 125 -0.80 18.49 -8.07
C GLU A 125 -1.01 18.30 -6.56
N GLU A 126 -1.94 17.44 -6.16
CA GLU A 126 -2.22 17.08 -4.76
C GLU A 126 -1.32 15.93 -4.26
N ILE A 127 -0.58 15.29 -5.17
CA ILE A 127 0.31 14.18 -4.84
C ILE A 127 1.72 14.72 -4.64
N ASP A 128 2.18 14.78 -3.40
CA ASP A 128 3.57 15.13 -3.06
C ASP A 128 4.55 14.04 -3.50
N ASP A 129 5.83 14.42 -3.70
CA ASP A 129 6.92 13.46 -3.76
C ASP A 129 6.95 12.60 -2.48
N PHE A 130 7.03 11.30 -2.59
CA PHE A 130 6.92 10.39 -1.44
C PHE A 130 8.08 9.41 -1.34
N ILE A 131 8.42 9.01 -0.12
CA ILE A 131 9.47 8.02 0.12
C ILE A 131 9.02 6.66 -0.43
N ILE A 132 9.94 5.95 -1.09
CA ILE A 132 9.76 4.57 -1.56
C ILE A 132 10.66 3.60 -0.79
N LEU A 133 11.89 4.02 -0.42
CA LEU A 133 12.77 3.27 0.47
C LEU A 133 13.20 4.18 1.63
N ARG A 134 13.17 3.64 2.85
CA ARG A 134 13.57 4.36 4.07
C ARG A 134 15.08 4.50 4.17
N SER A 135 15.52 5.43 5.00
CA SER A 135 16.93 5.65 5.36
C SER A 135 17.44 4.72 6.48
N ASP A 136 16.71 3.66 6.81
CA ASP A 136 17.15 2.66 7.78
C ASP A 136 18.21 1.71 7.18
N GLU A 137 18.79 0.83 8.00
CA GLU A 137 19.88 -0.07 7.58
C GLU A 137 19.47 -1.06 6.50
N ARG A 138 18.18 -1.41 6.45
CA ARG A 138 17.63 -2.37 5.50
C ARG A 138 17.07 -1.70 4.26
N GLU A 139 17.01 -0.36 4.22
CA GLU A 139 16.31 0.38 3.15
C GLU A 139 14.86 -0.12 3.00
N THR A 140 14.16 -0.20 4.13
CA THR A 140 12.83 -0.79 4.22
C THR A 140 11.88 -0.09 3.23
N PRO A 141 11.22 -0.84 2.33
CA PRO A 141 10.28 -0.28 1.38
C PRO A 141 9.04 0.27 2.10
N ILE A 142 8.48 1.34 1.56
CA ILE A 142 7.18 1.85 1.98
C ILE A 142 6.08 1.08 1.26
N TYR A 143 4.94 0.91 1.94
CA TYR A 143 3.81 0.10 1.48
C TYR A 143 3.47 0.26 0.00
N ASN A 144 3.27 1.50 -0.48
CA ASN A 144 2.87 1.73 -1.87
C ASN A 144 3.89 1.21 -2.89
N PHE A 145 5.17 1.31 -2.56
CA PHE A 145 6.24 0.83 -3.43
C PHE A 145 6.37 -0.69 -3.37
N ALA A 146 6.37 -1.26 -2.15
CA ALA A 146 6.44 -2.71 -2.00
C ALA A 146 5.26 -3.40 -2.70
N ALA A 147 4.03 -2.90 -2.51
CA ALA A 147 2.85 -3.47 -3.13
C ALA A 147 2.95 -3.45 -4.67
N VAL A 148 3.39 -2.34 -5.29
CA VAL A 148 3.53 -2.25 -6.74
C VAL A 148 4.57 -3.23 -7.28
N VAL A 149 5.73 -3.33 -6.63
CA VAL A 149 6.79 -4.26 -7.05
C VAL A 149 6.31 -5.71 -6.90
N ASP A 150 5.67 -6.04 -5.78
CA ASP A 150 5.17 -7.38 -5.52
C ASP A 150 4.06 -7.76 -6.49
N ASP A 151 3.04 -6.93 -6.62
CA ASP A 151 1.90 -7.17 -7.50
C ASP A 151 2.34 -7.34 -8.96
N ALA A 152 3.26 -6.49 -9.44
CA ALA A 152 3.78 -6.56 -10.79
C ALA A 152 4.59 -7.83 -11.04
N LEU A 153 5.50 -8.20 -10.14
CA LEU A 153 6.36 -9.38 -10.28
C LEU A 153 5.60 -10.70 -10.04
N MET A 154 4.52 -10.67 -9.28
CA MET A 154 3.62 -11.81 -9.05
C MET A 154 2.51 -11.89 -10.10
N GLY A 155 2.44 -10.96 -11.06
CA GLY A 155 1.45 -10.99 -12.14
C GLY A 155 0.02 -10.75 -11.66
N ILE A 156 -0.17 -9.96 -10.59
CA ILE A 156 -1.50 -9.62 -10.06
C ILE A 156 -2.28 -8.81 -11.10
N THR A 157 -3.45 -9.30 -11.47
CA THR A 157 -4.32 -8.67 -12.46
C THR A 157 -5.42 -7.82 -11.84
N HIS A 158 -5.84 -8.15 -10.62
CA HIS A 158 -6.91 -7.45 -9.90
C HIS A 158 -6.51 -7.19 -8.46
N VAL A 159 -6.67 -5.94 -8.00
CA VAL A 159 -6.43 -5.51 -6.62
C VAL A 159 -7.77 -5.15 -5.99
N ILE A 160 -8.34 -6.08 -5.21
CA ILE A 160 -9.60 -5.89 -4.50
C ILE A 160 -9.31 -5.67 -3.03
N ARG A 161 -9.68 -4.51 -2.47
CA ARG A 161 -9.32 -4.11 -1.11
C ARG A 161 -10.29 -3.10 -0.49
N GLY A 162 -10.12 -2.76 0.78
CA GLY A 162 -10.95 -1.76 1.46
C GLY A 162 -10.79 -0.35 0.87
N ALA A 163 -11.86 0.44 0.91
CA ALA A 163 -11.91 1.81 0.39
C ALA A 163 -10.96 2.79 1.12
N ASP A 164 -10.46 2.43 2.29
CA ASP A 164 -9.41 3.19 3.00
C ASP A 164 -8.06 3.24 2.22
N HIS A 165 -7.90 2.38 1.22
CA HIS A 165 -6.75 2.38 0.32
C HIS A 165 -6.92 3.25 -0.94
N ILE A 166 -8.09 3.85 -1.19
CA ILE A 166 -8.30 4.77 -2.33
C ILE A 166 -7.22 5.86 -2.41
N PRO A 167 -6.81 6.53 -1.30
CA PRO A 167 -5.76 7.55 -1.35
C PRO A 167 -4.36 7.02 -1.70
N ASN A 168 -4.15 5.71 -1.67
CA ASN A 168 -2.90 5.07 -2.07
C ASN A 168 -2.83 4.81 -3.58
N THR A 169 -3.97 4.56 -4.20
CA THR A 169 -4.08 4.13 -5.60
C THR A 169 -3.41 5.10 -6.59
N PRO A 170 -3.55 6.42 -6.51
CA PRO A 170 -2.88 7.34 -7.43
C PRO A 170 -1.35 7.24 -7.33
N LYS A 171 -0.79 7.05 -6.13
CA LYS A 171 0.65 6.87 -5.94
C LYS A 171 1.14 5.56 -6.56
N GLN A 172 0.34 4.51 -6.44
CA GLN A 172 0.63 3.21 -7.02
C GLN A 172 0.56 3.27 -8.55
N ILE A 173 -0.45 3.92 -9.13
CA ILE A 173 -0.54 4.14 -10.59
C ILE A 173 0.72 4.82 -11.11
N LEU A 174 1.17 5.90 -10.47
CA LEU A 174 2.40 6.60 -10.87
C LEU A 174 3.65 5.73 -10.77
N LEU A 175 3.70 4.81 -9.80
CA LEU A 175 4.80 3.85 -9.69
C LEU A 175 4.75 2.77 -10.77
N TYR A 176 3.56 2.23 -11.09
CA TYR A 176 3.38 1.30 -12.21
C TYR A 176 3.85 1.91 -13.53
N GLU A 177 3.41 3.13 -13.83
CA GLU A 177 3.81 3.88 -15.01
C GLU A 177 5.33 4.13 -15.06
N ALA A 178 5.89 4.57 -13.94
CA ALA A 178 7.33 4.84 -13.83
C ALA A 178 8.19 3.59 -14.02
N LEU A 179 7.73 2.44 -13.52
CA LEU A 179 8.41 1.17 -13.68
C LEU A 179 8.07 0.46 -15.00
N GLY A 180 7.10 0.98 -15.79
CA GLY A 180 6.71 0.38 -17.06
C GLY A 180 5.96 -0.93 -16.91
N TYR A 181 5.26 -1.14 -15.80
CA TYR A 181 4.44 -2.32 -15.57
C TYR A 181 2.98 -2.08 -15.97
N PRO A 182 2.25 -3.12 -16.40
CA PRO A 182 0.83 -3.02 -16.67
C PRO A 182 0.06 -2.71 -15.38
N LEU A 183 -0.94 -1.84 -15.48
CA LEU A 183 -1.82 -1.54 -14.34
C LEU A 183 -2.76 -2.70 -14.06
N PRO A 184 -2.91 -3.14 -12.80
CA PRO A 184 -3.99 -4.04 -12.42
C PRO A 184 -5.33 -3.30 -12.44
N VAL A 185 -6.42 -4.06 -12.49
CA VAL A 185 -7.76 -3.53 -12.27
C VAL A 185 -7.98 -3.34 -10.78
N PHE A 186 -8.45 -2.15 -10.36
CA PHE A 186 -8.71 -1.86 -8.95
C PHE A 186 -10.19 -2.01 -8.60
N GLY A 187 -10.48 -2.53 -7.42
CA GLY A 187 -11.80 -2.59 -6.83
C GLY A 187 -11.74 -2.26 -5.34
N HIS A 188 -12.40 -1.17 -4.93
CA HIS A 188 -12.41 -0.71 -3.54
C HIS A 188 -13.76 -0.96 -2.89
N ILE A 189 -13.83 -2.02 -2.07
CA ILE A 189 -15.06 -2.39 -1.34
C ILE A 189 -15.29 -1.44 -0.14
N PRO A 190 -16.55 -1.18 0.24
CA PRO A 190 -16.89 -0.36 1.40
C PRO A 190 -16.26 -0.91 2.68
N LEU A 191 -15.96 -0.01 3.62
CA LEU A 191 -15.47 -0.40 4.94
C LEU A 191 -16.59 -1.00 5.78
N VAL A 192 -16.27 -2.04 6.53
CA VAL A 192 -17.15 -2.55 7.59
C VAL A 192 -17.11 -1.56 8.75
N LEU A 193 -18.28 -1.04 9.13
CA LEU A 193 -18.43 -0.05 10.18
C LEU A 193 -18.99 -0.68 11.46
N GLY A 194 -18.58 -0.16 12.60
CA GLY A 194 -19.21 -0.44 13.88
C GLY A 194 -20.55 0.30 14.04
N SER A 195 -21.22 0.08 15.17
CA SER A 195 -22.49 0.77 15.52
C SER A 195 -22.32 2.28 15.67
N ASP A 196 -21.10 2.74 15.94
CA ASP A 196 -20.71 4.16 16.01
C ASP A 196 -20.42 4.78 14.63
N ARG A 197 -20.61 4.01 13.54
CA ARG A 197 -20.29 4.37 12.14
C ARG A 197 -18.80 4.63 11.87
N GLU A 198 -17.94 4.26 12.81
CA GLU A 198 -16.50 4.28 12.60
C GLU A 198 -16.00 2.94 12.04
N LYS A 199 -14.83 2.94 11.41
CA LYS A 199 -14.21 1.70 10.90
C LYS A 199 -14.13 0.65 12.01
N LEU A 200 -14.65 -0.56 11.74
CA LEU A 200 -14.59 -1.69 12.66
C LEU A 200 -13.14 -1.95 13.11
N SER A 201 -12.92 -2.01 14.40
CA SER A 201 -11.61 -2.17 15.01
C SER A 201 -11.72 -2.94 16.33
N LYS A 202 -10.60 -3.34 16.91
CA LYS A 202 -10.54 -4.09 18.18
C LYS A 202 -11.30 -3.42 19.34
N ARG A 203 -11.53 -2.10 19.31
CA ARG A 203 -12.35 -1.39 20.32
C ARG A 203 -13.84 -1.75 20.27
N HIS A 204 -14.30 -2.38 19.18
CA HIS A 204 -15.70 -2.80 18.99
C HIS A 204 -15.94 -4.25 19.42
N GLY A 205 -14.97 -4.88 20.08
CA GLY A 205 -15.01 -6.27 20.52
C GLY A 205 -14.16 -7.19 19.64
N ASP A 206 -14.48 -8.47 19.68
CA ASP A 206 -13.77 -9.47 18.90
C ASP A 206 -14.06 -9.33 17.42
N VAL A 207 -13.02 -8.99 16.65
CA VAL A 207 -13.09 -8.82 15.19
C VAL A 207 -12.23 -9.86 14.46
N ALA A 208 -11.58 -10.76 15.18
CA ALA A 208 -10.79 -11.85 14.63
C ALA A 208 -11.68 -13.05 14.28
N LEU A 209 -11.43 -13.70 13.14
CA LEU A 209 -12.17 -14.89 12.73
C LEU A 209 -12.16 -16.01 13.77
N GLN A 210 -11.03 -16.18 14.47
CA GLN A 210 -10.87 -17.16 15.53
C GLN A 210 -11.90 -17.00 16.65
N ALA A 211 -12.22 -15.75 17.03
CA ALA A 211 -13.22 -15.49 18.06
C ALA A 211 -14.62 -15.95 17.66
N TYR A 212 -15.00 -15.78 16.40
CA TYR A 212 -16.28 -16.29 15.89
C TYR A 212 -16.31 -17.82 15.84
N ARG A 213 -15.21 -18.46 15.40
CA ARG A 213 -15.08 -19.91 15.46
C ARG A 213 -15.24 -20.44 16.87
N ASP A 214 -14.57 -19.83 17.84
CA ASP A 214 -14.61 -20.25 19.25
C ASP A 214 -15.99 -20.04 19.90
N GLN A 215 -16.78 -19.10 19.38
CA GLN A 215 -18.19 -18.88 19.74
C GLN A 215 -19.14 -19.85 19.02
N GLY A 216 -18.64 -20.75 18.18
CA GLY A 216 -19.43 -21.79 17.52
C GLY A 216 -20.13 -21.36 16.22
N TYR A 217 -19.71 -20.24 15.60
CA TYR A 217 -20.22 -19.87 14.28
C TYR A 217 -19.71 -20.85 13.22
N LEU A 218 -20.60 -21.24 12.30
CA LEU A 218 -20.25 -22.11 11.16
C LEU A 218 -19.51 -21.32 10.09
N PRO A 219 -18.49 -21.91 9.44
CA PRO A 219 -17.73 -21.23 8.38
C PRO A 219 -18.63 -20.76 7.22
N GLU A 220 -19.62 -21.54 6.82
CA GLU A 220 -20.56 -21.18 5.75
C GLU A 220 -21.40 -19.96 6.12
N ALA A 221 -21.80 -19.83 7.38
CA ALA A 221 -22.52 -18.67 7.87
C ALA A 221 -21.64 -17.43 7.86
N MET A 222 -20.36 -17.57 8.22
CA MET A 222 -19.38 -16.49 8.18
C MET A 222 -19.09 -16.03 6.75
N VAL A 223 -18.88 -16.97 5.82
CA VAL A 223 -18.68 -16.63 4.39
C VAL A 223 -19.89 -15.90 3.84
N ASN A 224 -21.10 -16.41 4.08
CA ASN A 224 -22.34 -15.76 3.63
C ASN A 224 -22.51 -14.36 4.22
N TYR A 225 -22.17 -14.16 5.49
CA TYR A 225 -22.22 -12.85 6.13
C TYR A 225 -21.21 -11.88 5.50
N LEU A 226 -19.96 -12.30 5.35
CA LEU A 226 -18.88 -11.48 4.79
C LEU A 226 -19.17 -11.06 3.34
N VAL A 227 -19.69 -11.97 2.51
CA VAL A 227 -20.10 -11.63 1.14
C VAL A 227 -21.14 -10.51 1.13
N ARG A 228 -22.13 -10.56 2.02
CA ARG A 228 -23.19 -9.55 2.09
C ARG A 228 -22.73 -8.17 2.59
N LEU A 229 -21.59 -8.07 3.26
CA LEU A 229 -21.04 -6.78 3.67
C LEU A 229 -20.50 -5.97 2.48
N GLY A 230 -20.05 -6.65 1.43
CA GLY A 230 -19.48 -5.99 0.25
C GLY A 230 -20.37 -6.08 -1.00
N TRP A 231 -21.44 -6.88 -0.97
CA TRP A 231 -22.30 -7.14 -2.12
C TRP A 231 -23.77 -7.14 -1.72
N SER A 232 -24.54 -6.28 -2.38
CA SER A 232 -26.01 -6.27 -2.29
C SER A 232 -26.60 -6.81 -3.60
N HIS A 233 -27.54 -7.72 -3.45
CA HIS A 233 -28.29 -8.31 -4.57
C HIS A 233 -29.58 -7.52 -4.79
#